data_f6d8707f6cf0ff26e9d0ff4826c6e9df
#
_entry.id   f6d8707f6cf0ff26e9d0ff4826c6e9df
#
_cell.length_a   1.000
_cell.length_b   1.000
_cell.length_c   1.000
_cell.angle_alpha   90.00
_cell.angle_beta   90.00
_cell.angle_gamma   90.00
#
_symmetry.space_group_name_H-M   'P 1'
#
loop_
_entity.id
_entity.type
_entity.pdbx_description
1 polymer ?
#
loop_
_entity_poly.entity_id
_entity_poly.type
_entity_poly.pdbx_seq_one_letter_code
_entity_poly.pdbx_strand_id
1 'polypeptide(L)'
;MFEVGQRVRTRKKRADGHTRLPQYLQQRSGRVVRVLGRFRFADDAALMGADAPEQPLYTVEFEETGHRVCADLFESYLERES
;
A
#
# COMPACT_ATOMS: atom_id res chain seq x y z
N MET A 1 10.66 2.98 5.53
CA MET A 1 10.62 2.48 4.15
C MET A 1 10.82 0.98 4.14
N PHE A 2 10.07 0.28 3.29
CA PHE A 2 10.15 -1.18 3.22
C PHE A 2 11.12 -1.61 2.13
N GLU A 3 11.65 -2.82 2.26
CA GLU A 3 12.59 -3.40 1.30
C GLU A 3 11.95 -4.56 0.55
N VAL A 4 12.48 -4.86 -0.64
CA VAL A 4 12.07 -6.03 -1.40
C VAL A 4 12.29 -7.29 -0.55
N GLY A 5 11.28 -8.14 -0.50
CA GLY A 5 11.29 -9.37 0.30
C GLY A 5 10.70 -9.20 1.69
N GLN A 6 10.45 -7.96 2.13
CA GLN A 6 9.90 -7.72 3.45
C GLN A 6 8.42 -8.07 3.51
N ARG A 7 8.01 -8.72 4.59
CA ARG A 7 6.60 -9.02 4.82
C ARG A 7 5.91 -7.77 5.34
N VAL A 8 4.74 -7.50 4.79
CA VAL A 8 3.92 -6.35 5.16
C VAL A 8 2.47 -6.78 5.29
N ARG A 9 1.69 -5.95 5.97
CA ARG A 9 0.27 -6.15 6.09
C ARG A 9 -0.43 -4.86 5.70
N THR A 10 -1.50 -4.98 4.92
CA THR A 10 -2.31 -3.81 4.58
C THR A 10 -3.12 -3.37 5.79
N ARG A 11 -3.22 -2.04 5.93
CA ARG A 11 -3.96 -1.45 7.03
C ARG A 11 -5.46 -1.56 6.79
N LYS A 12 -6.19 -1.45 7.87
CA LYS A 12 -7.61 -1.22 7.83
C LYS A 12 -7.89 0.17 7.26
N LYS A 13 -9.13 0.44 6.89
CA LYS A 13 -9.58 1.75 6.43
C LYS A 13 -9.04 2.87 7.33
N ARG A 14 -8.62 3.98 6.71
CA ARG A 14 -8.13 5.15 7.44
C ARG A 14 -9.21 5.70 8.36
N ALA A 15 -8.78 6.32 9.47
CA ALA A 15 -9.69 6.87 10.48
C ALA A 15 -10.61 7.96 9.91
N ASP A 16 -10.12 8.74 8.93
CA ASP A 16 -10.91 9.79 8.29
C ASP A 16 -11.85 9.28 7.20
N GLY A 17 -11.83 7.99 6.93
CA GLY A 17 -12.67 7.36 5.92
C GLY A 17 -12.15 7.49 4.49
N HIS A 18 -11.10 8.25 4.25
CA HIS A 18 -10.55 8.45 2.93
C HIS A 18 -9.48 7.42 2.63
N THR A 19 -9.76 6.51 1.71
CA THR A 19 -8.78 5.53 1.25
C THR A 19 -9.12 5.06 -0.15
N ARG A 20 -8.10 4.82 -0.96
CA ARG A 20 -8.22 4.18 -2.27
C ARG A 20 -7.88 2.69 -2.21
N LEU A 21 -7.56 2.18 -1.03
CA LEU A 21 -7.28 0.75 -0.85
C LEU A 21 -8.60 -0.03 -0.92
N PRO A 22 -8.75 -0.93 -1.90
CA PRO A 22 -9.96 -1.73 -2.00
C PRO A 22 -10.19 -2.55 -0.74
N GLN A 23 -11.45 -2.70 -0.36
CA GLN A 23 -11.81 -3.41 0.87
C GLN A 23 -11.25 -4.82 0.91
N TYR A 24 -11.26 -5.53 -0.23
CA TYR A 24 -10.77 -6.91 -0.27
C TYR A 24 -9.26 -7.03 -0.05
N LEU A 25 -8.52 -5.92 -0.19
CA LEU A 25 -7.09 -5.89 0.10
C LEU A 25 -6.76 -5.38 1.50
N GLN A 26 -7.75 -4.94 2.27
CA GLN A 26 -7.49 -4.45 3.62
C GLN A 26 -7.21 -5.60 4.58
N GLN A 27 -6.29 -5.37 5.53
CA GLN A 27 -5.90 -6.35 6.54
C GLN A 27 -5.38 -7.67 5.95
N ARG A 28 -4.68 -7.58 4.81
CA ARG A 28 -4.07 -8.73 4.16
C ARG A 28 -2.56 -8.71 4.33
N SER A 29 -2.00 -9.89 4.49
CA SER A 29 -0.54 -10.06 4.56
C SER A 29 0.01 -10.32 3.17
N GLY A 30 1.15 -9.75 2.89
CA GLY A 30 1.82 -9.93 1.61
C GLY A 30 3.31 -9.68 1.73
N ARG A 31 3.98 -9.61 0.59
CA ARG A 31 5.41 -9.39 0.53
C ARG A 31 5.72 -8.33 -0.52
N VAL A 32 6.61 -7.41 -0.18
CA VAL A 32 7.09 -6.42 -1.15
C VAL A 32 7.96 -7.12 -2.19
N VAL A 33 7.57 -7.01 -3.46
CA VAL A 33 8.32 -7.61 -4.56
C VAL A 33 9.03 -6.56 -5.42
N ARG A 34 8.64 -5.29 -5.32
CA ARG A 34 9.26 -4.20 -6.06
C ARG A 34 9.05 -2.88 -5.35
N VAL A 35 10.06 -2.02 -5.39
CA VAL A 35 9.96 -0.61 -4.99
C VAL A 35 9.86 0.21 -6.27
N LEU A 36 8.77 0.91 -6.47
CA LEU A 36 8.51 1.64 -7.71
C LEU A 36 9.05 3.06 -7.70
N GLY A 37 9.35 3.60 -6.52
CA GLY A 37 9.81 4.98 -6.37
C GLY A 37 8.89 5.77 -5.46
N ARG A 38 8.96 7.10 -5.56
CA ARG A 38 8.15 7.99 -4.73
C ARG A 38 7.17 8.76 -5.61
N PHE A 39 5.93 8.81 -5.17
CA PHE A 39 4.86 9.48 -5.90
C PHE A 39 3.94 10.20 -4.92
N ARG A 40 3.17 11.17 -5.40
CA ARG A 40 2.18 11.83 -4.56
C ARG A 40 1.14 10.80 -4.10
N PHE A 41 0.91 10.80 -2.79
CA PHE A 41 -0.07 9.89 -2.21
C PHE A 41 -1.46 10.25 -2.73
N ALA A 42 -2.13 9.29 -3.37
CA ALA A 42 -3.39 9.54 -4.08
C ALA A 42 -4.49 10.12 -3.18
N ASP A 43 -4.60 9.64 -1.93
CA ASP A 43 -5.61 10.12 -1.01
C ASP A 43 -5.35 11.57 -0.59
N ASP A 44 -4.08 11.91 -0.37
CA ASP A 44 -3.70 13.28 -0.04
C ASP A 44 -3.81 14.19 -1.26
N ALA A 45 -3.49 13.69 -2.45
CA ALA A 45 -3.60 14.48 -3.67
C ALA A 45 -5.04 14.89 -3.97
N ALA A 46 -6.02 14.08 -3.57
CA ALA A 46 -7.43 14.42 -3.72
C ALA A 46 -7.83 15.62 -2.87
N LEU A 47 -7.14 15.86 -1.75
CA LEU A 47 -7.42 16.96 -0.83
C LEU A 47 -6.49 18.14 -1.03
N MET A 48 -5.23 17.92 -1.36
CA MET A 48 -4.16 18.90 -1.35
C MET A 48 -3.62 19.25 -2.74
N GLY A 49 -4.00 18.48 -3.75
CA GLY A 49 -3.54 18.71 -5.12
C GLY A 49 -2.03 18.55 -5.27
N ALA A 50 -1.39 19.52 -5.92
CA ALA A 50 0.04 19.48 -6.21
C ALA A 50 0.92 19.56 -4.96
N ASP A 51 0.36 19.99 -3.83
CA ASP A 51 1.11 20.16 -2.58
C ASP A 51 1.13 18.88 -1.74
N ALA A 52 0.50 17.80 -2.21
CA ALA A 52 0.49 16.53 -1.48
C ALA A 52 1.90 15.97 -1.35
N PRO A 53 2.29 15.48 -0.16
CA PRO A 53 3.60 14.88 0.02
C PRO A 53 3.74 13.58 -0.79
N GLU A 54 4.96 13.29 -1.19
CA GLU A 54 5.27 12.05 -1.87
C GLU A 54 5.54 10.94 -0.87
N GLN A 55 5.18 9.73 -1.26
CA GLN A 55 5.45 8.52 -0.47
C GLN A 55 6.03 7.44 -1.38
N PRO A 56 6.79 6.50 -0.79
CA PRO A 56 7.20 5.32 -1.54
C PRO A 56 6.00 4.51 -2.00
N LEU A 57 6.10 3.98 -3.20
CA LEU A 57 5.09 3.10 -3.81
C LEU A 57 5.71 1.74 -4.03
N TYR A 58 5.00 0.70 -3.62
CA TYR A 58 5.50 -0.68 -3.67
C TYR A 58 4.53 -1.56 -4.43
N THR A 59 5.09 -2.55 -5.14
CA THR A 59 4.30 -3.68 -5.60
C THR A 59 4.32 -4.74 -4.51
N VAL A 60 3.16 -5.13 -4.04
CA VAL A 60 2.99 -6.13 -2.98
C VAL A 60 2.28 -7.34 -3.57
N GLU A 61 2.84 -8.51 -3.32
CA GLU A 61 2.27 -9.78 -3.75
C GLU A 61 1.55 -10.42 -2.57
N PHE A 62 0.28 -10.75 -2.78
CA PHE A 62 -0.55 -11.44 -1.79
C PHE A 62 -0.81 -12.85 -2.27
N GLU A 63 -0.75 -13.81 -1.36
CA GLU A 63 -1.11 -15.18 -1.67
C GLU A 63 -2.58 -15.40 -1.35
N GLU A 64 -3.32 -15.85 -2.35
CA GLU A 64 -4.69 -16.30 -2.22
C GLU A 64 -4.75 -17.77 -2.57
N THR A 65 -5.78 -18.48 -2.12
CA THR A 65 -5.93 -19.90 -2.40
C THR A 65 -5.92 -20.14 -3.91
N GLY A 66 -4.89 -20.80 -4.38
CA GLY A 66 -4.77 -21.21 -5.77
C GLY A 66 -4.26 -20.15 -6.75
N HIS A 67 -4.00 -18.91 -6.31
CA HIS A 67 -3.47 -17.88 -7.19
C HIS A 67 -2.77 -16.76 -6.42
N ARG A 68 -2.06 -15.91 -7.14
CA ARG A 68 -1.36 -14.75 -6.58
C ARG A 68 -2.01 -13.47 -7.08
N VAL A 69 -2.08 -12.49 -6.20
CA VAL A 69 -2.60 -11.16 -6.53
C VAL A 69 -1.51 -10.15 -6.21
N CYS A 70 -1.21 -9.27 -7.17
CA CYS A 70 -0.26 -8.18 -6.94
C CYS A 70 -1.00 -6.85 -7.01
N ALA A 71 -0.59 -5.92 -6.16
CA ALA A 71 -1.14 -4.57 -6.16
C ALA A 71 -0.04 -3.56 -5.87
N ASP A 72 -0.13 -2.39 -6.49
CA ASP A 72 0.80 -1.29 -6.24
C ASP A 72 0.20 -0.42 -5.14
N LEU A 73 0.87 -0.36 -4.00
CA LEU A 73 0.34 0.28 -2.80
C LEU A 73 1.33 1.27 -2.22
N PHE A 74 0.82 2.41 -1.77
CA PHE A 74 1.61 3.41 -1.07
C PHE A 74 1.98 2.93 0.34
N GLU A 75 3.09 3.45 0.84
CA GLU A 75 3.60 3.09 2.17
C GLU A 75 2.57 3.27 3.28
N SER A 76 1.75 4.33 3.19
CA SER A 76 0.72 4.60 4.20
C SER A 76 -0.34 3.50 4.32
N TYR A 77 -0.49 2.67 3.29
CA TYR A 77 -1.43 1.54 3.35
C TYR A 77 -0.83 0.32 4.03
N LEU A 78 0.45 0.34 4.33
CA LEU A 78 1.20 -0.83 4.74
C LEU A 78 1.77 -0.65 6.14
N GLU A 79 1.89 -1.77 6.85
CA GLU A 79 2.62 -1.81 8.11
C GLU A 79 3.51 -3.05 8.10
N ARG A 80 4.57 -3.01 8.89
CA ARG A 80 5.48 -4.14 9.00
C ARG A 80 4.76 -5.29 9.67
N GLU A 81 4.89 -6.47 9.07
CA GLU A 81 4.44 -7.70 9.70
C GLU A 81 5.64 -8.45 10.26
N SER A 82 5.56 -8.74 11.53
CA SER A 82 6.63 -9.47 12.22
C SER A 82 6.36 -10.97 12.25
#